data_05f77e0488b2191ba2e29b28c30b2e32
#
_entry.id   05f77e0488b2191ba2e29b28c30b2e32
#
_cell.length_a   1.000
_cell.length_b   1.000
_cell.length_c   1.000
_cell.angle_alpha   90.00
_cell.angle_beta   90.00
_cell.angle_gamma   90.00
#
_symmetry.space_group_name_H-M   'P 1'
#
loop_
_entity.id
_entity.type
_entity.pdbx_description
1 polymer ?
#
loop_
_entity_poly.entity_id
_entity_poly.type
_entity_poly.pdbx_seq_one_letter_code
_entity_poly.pdbx_strand_id
1 'polypeptide(L)'
;EEIARGPLHSLELAGLASGAKVPLILVRRKTGRDDPVLEMGSTVPAPLSAEDRRAAGDYAVAVAEALGLDIGIFHIELIMTESGPRLVEVNPRIAGGAIPDLIRTATGIDPFELLVRVHAGESPVSDWLPETCAASHSFITMAEDCTIRADLAPDWFEAFRPRMASGGCDIRPGASYRRMDGNQDVLGVVRMVAPTIGEAAAACEALRAEIADTLGVKLVELVE
;
A
#
# COMPACT_ATOMS: atom_id res chain seq x y z
N GLU A 1 19.40 16.86 0.36
CA GLU A 1 19.10 15.49 0.83
C GLU A 1 19.93 14.49 0.04
N GLU A 2 20.26 13.37 0.66
CA GLU A 2 20.89 12.24 0.00
C GLU A 2 19.85 11.43 -0.79
N ILE A 3 20.23 10.94 -1.97
CA ILE A 3 19.37 10.03 -2.73
C ILE A 3 19.51 8.62 -2.15
N ALA A 4 18.50 8.16 -1.45
CA ALA A 4 18.42 6.79 -0.97
C ALA A 4 18.03 5.85 -2.13
N ARG A 5 18.73 4.72 -2.28
CA ARG A 5 18.45 3.69 -3.29
C ARG A 5 17.97 2.42 -2.62
N GLY A 6 16.83 1.93 -3.05
CA GLY A 6 16.23 0.72 -2.52
C GLY A 6 14.70 0.76 -2.65
N PRO A 7 14.03 -0.30 -2.23
CA PRO A 7 12.58 -0.37 -2.27
C PRO A 7 11.92 0.51 -1.21
N LEU A 8 10.84 1.18 -1.61
CA LEU A 8 10.00 1.98 -0.74
C LEU A 8 9.11 1.09 0.13
N HIS A 9 9.05 1.43 1.40
CA HIS A 9 8.18 0.79 2.39
C HIS A 9 7.48 1.85 3.22
N SER A 10 6.43 1.46 3.89
CA SER A 10 5.89 2.22 5.00
C SER A 10 5.70 1.32 6.22
N LEU A 11 5.76 1.92 7.39
CA LEU A 11 5.57 1.27 8.68
C LEU A 11 4.53 2.05 9.47
N GLU A 12 3.52 1.36 9.95
CA GLU A 12 2.61 1.93 10.94
C GLU A 12 3.19 1.68 12.33
N LEU A 13 3.32 2.74 13.13
CA LEU A 13 3.87 2.72 14.49
C LEU A 13 2.84 3.22 15.49
N ALA A 14 2.57 2.46 16.55
CA ALA A 14 1.74 2.93 17.65
C ALA A 14 2.60 3.60 18.73
N GLY A 15 2.21 4.80 19.15
CA GLY A 15 2.66 5.43 20.40
C GLY A 15 1.58 5.23 21.46
N LEU A 16 1.93 4.63 22.59
CA LEU A 16 1.01 4.29 23.66
C LEU A 16 1.08 5.28 24.83
N ALA A 17 0.01 5.40 25.60
CA ALA A 17 -0.02 6.26 26.79
C ALA A 17 1.03 5.88 27.86
N SER A 18 1.54 4.65 27.82
CA SER A 18 2.68 4.21 28.66
C SER A 18 4.04 4.81 28.25
N GLY A 19 4.10 5.49 27.11
CA GLY A 19 5.34 5.95 26.47
C GLY A 19 5.96 4.93 25.50
N ALA A 20 5.47 3.68 25.49
CA ALA A 20 5.98 2.66 24.58
C ALA A 20 5.67 3.00 23.11
N LYS A 21 6.61 2.69 22.22
CA LYS A 21 6.46 2.77 20.78
C LYS A 21 6.47 1.34 20.21
N VAL A 22 5.43 0.96 19.51
CA VAL A 22 5.22 -0.41 19.03
C VAL A 22 5.10 -0.41 17.51
N PRO A 23 6.06 -0.98 16.77
CA PRO A 23 5.91 -1.23 15.34
C PRO A 23 4.73 -2.17 15.09
N LEU A 24 3.81 -1.77 14.21
CA LEU A 24 2.58 -2.53 13.96
C LEU A 24 2.71 -3.43 12.74
N ILE A 25 3.04 -2.84 11.61
CA ILE A 25 3.10 -3.56 10.34
C ILE A 25 3.97 -2.83 9.33
N LEU A 26 4.65 -3.61 8.50
CA LEU A 26 5.41 -3.11 7.35
C LEU A 26 4.63 -3.39 6.06
N VAL A 27 4.56 -2.38 5.24
CA VAL A 27 3.90 -2.38 3.94
C VAL A 27 4.96 -2.18 2.86
N ARG A 28 5.02 -3.04 1.87
CA ARG A 28 5.78 -2.83 0.65
C ARG A 28 5.00 -1.91 -0.27
N ARG A 29 5.63 -0.84 -0.74
CA ARG A 29 5.01 0.09 -1.70
C ARG A 29 5.41 -0.32 -3.11
N LYS A 30 4.46 -0.27 -4.03
CA LYS A 30 4.68 -0.43 -5.45
C LYS A 30 4.78 0.94 -6.09
N THR A 31 5.77 1.13 -6.94
CA THR A 31 5.98 2.41 -7.63
C THR A 31 5.98 2.23 -9.14
N GLY A 32 5.83 3.33 -9.87
CA GLY A 32 5.97 3.31 -11.33
C GLY A 32 7.39 2.93 -11.74
N ARG A 33 7.53 2.10 -12.79
CA ARG A 33 8.85 1.65 -13.27
C ARG A 33 9.70 2.81 -13.77
N ASP A 34 9.10 3.70 -14.56
CA ASP A 34 9.81 4.83 -15.18
C ASP A 34 9.78 6.08 -14.30
N ASP A 35 8.86 6.14 -13.34
CA ASP A 35 8.73 7.22 -12.38
C ASP A 35 8.44 6.66 -10.97
N PRO A 36 9.48 6.56 -10.13
CA PRO A 36 9.34 5.98 -8.79
C PRO A 36 8.56 6.86 -7.79
N VAL A 37 8.18 8.08 -8.16
CA VAL A 37 7.33 8.96 -7.34
C VAL A 37 5.84 8.57 -7.47
N LEU A 38 5.47 7.91 -8.56
CA LEU A 38 4.10 7.44 -8.77
C LEU A 38 3.81 6.21 -7.89
N GLU A 39 2.84 6.35 -7.01
CA GLU A 39 2.37 5.25 -6.18
C GLU A 39 1.44 4.34 -6.98
N MET A 40 1.80 3.08 -7.09
CA MET A 40 1.08 2.11 -7.92
C MET A 40 0.35 1.04 -7.14
N GLY A 41 0.49 1.04 -5.81
CA GLY A 41 -0.14 0.07 -4.93
C GLY A 41 0.73 -0.33 -3.74
N SER A 42 0.34 -1.41 -3.09
CA SER A 42 1.06 -1.92 -1.91
C SER A 42 0.81 -3.41 -1.69
N THR A 43 1.71 -4.05 -0.94
CA THR A 43 1.59 -5.44 -0.51
C THR A 43 1.86 -5.55 1.00
N VAL A 44 1.06 -6.32 1.69
CA VAL A 44 1.16 -6.61 3.13
C VAL A 44 1.11 -8.13 3.33
N PRO A 45 2.00 -8.69 4.17
CA PRO A 45 3.15 -8.06 4.78
C PRO A 45 4.23 -7.70 3.75
N ALA A 46 5.18 -6.84 4.15
CA ALA A 46 6.35 -6.55 3.31
C ALA A 46 7.26 -7.78 3.22
N PRO A 47 7.83 -8.11 2.04
CA PRO A 47 8.71 -9.25 1.84
C PRO A 47 10.12 -8.98 2.37
N LEU A 48 10.27 -8.80 3.68
CA LEU A 48 11.53 -8.52 4.34
C LEU A 48 12.00 -9.71 5.20
N SER A 49 13.32 -9.83 5.37
CA SER A 49 13.89 -10.75 6.35
C SER A 49 13.50 -10.32 7.78
N ALA A 50 13.58 -11.25 8.74
CA ALA A 50 13.33 -10.92 10.15
C ALA A 50 14.33 -9.87 10.68
N GLU A 51 15.55 -9.85 10.15
CA GLU A 51 16.58 -8.86 10.49
C GLU A 51 16.21 -7.47 9.95
N ASP A 52 15.85 -7.37 8.67
CA ASP A 52 15.44 -6.11 8.04
C ASP A 52 14.16 -5.55 8.66
N ARG A 53 13.19 -6.44 8.96
CA ARG A 53 11.95 -6.06 9.66
C ARG A 53 12.26 -5.45 11.03
N ARG A 54 13.17 -6.05 11.79
CA ARG A 54 13.62 -5.51 13.08
C ARG A 54 14.31 -4.17 12.89
N ALA A 55 15.27 -4.09 11.98
CA ALA A 55 16.00 -2.85 11.70
C ALA A 55 15.07 -1.70 11.31
N ALA A 56 14.04 -1.96 10.49
CA ALA A 56 13.01 -0.98 10.14
C ALA A 56 12.18 -0.54 11.36
N GLY A 57 11.80 -1.48 12.22
CA GLY A 57 11.06 -1.21 13.45
C GLY A 57 11.86 -0.36 14.43
N ASP A 58 13.10 -0.76 14.72
CA ASP A 58 13.99 -0.03 15.62
C ASP A 58 14.26 1.40 15.10
N TYR A 59 14.45 1.54 13.78
CA TYR A 59 14.64 2.84 13.15
C TYR A 59 13.40 3.72 13.27
N ALA A 60 12.20 3.17 13.02
CA ALA A 60 10.94 3.91 13.12
C ALA A 60 10.68 4.37 14.58
N VAL A 61 11.00 3.54 15.58
CA VAL A 61 10.94 3.90 17.00
C VAL A 61 11.86 5.08 17.29
N ALA A 62 13.12 5.00 16.87
CA ALA A 62 14.11 6.08 17.08
C ALA A 62 13.68 7.40 16.41
N VAL A 63 13.08 7.33 15.20
CA VAL A 63 12.54 8.50 14.50
C VAL A 63 11.39 9.11 15.29
N ALA A 64 10.44 8.29 15.77
CA ALA A 64 9.30 8.76 16.54
C ALA A 64 9.73 9.42 17.87
N GLU A 65 10.72 8.85 18.55
CA GLU A 65 11.30 9.42 19.77
C GLU A 65 11.99 10.76 19.50
N ALA A 66 12.81 10.82 18.44
CA ALA A 66 13.52 12.04 18.07
C ALA A 66 12.57 13.21 17.69
N LEU A 67 11.39 12.89 17.16
CA LEU A 67 10.35 13.85 16.80
C LEU A 67 9.37 14.15 17.95
N GLY A 68 9.47 13.47 19.07
CA GLY A 68 8.54 13.64 20.21
C GLY A 68 7.11 13.17 19.89
N LEU A 69 6.96 12.16 19.06
CA LEU A 69 5.63 11.58 18.75
C LEU A 69 5.17 10.73 19.94
N ASP A 70 4.12 11.15 20.63
CA ASP A 70 3.67 10.51 21.86
C ASP A 70 2.59 9.46 21.65
N ILE A 71 1.33 9.86 21.55
CA ILE A 71 0.17 8.96 21.49
C ILE A 71 -0.46 9.03 20.10
N GLY A 72 -0.70 7.87 19.51
CA GLY A 72 -1.37 7.76 18.21
C GLY A 72 -0.87 6.61 17.37
N ILE A 73 -1.28 6.59 16.10
CA ILE A 73 -0.68 5.74 15.07
C ILE A 73 -0.02 6.66 14.05
N PHE A 74 1.23 6.37 13.74
CA PHE A 74 2.09 7.17 12.88
C PHE A 74 2.45 6.39 11.63
N HIS A 75 2.27 7.00 10.48
CA HIS A 75 2.67 6.47 9.18
C HIS A 75 4.07 6.97 8.84
N ILE A 76 5.03 6.06 8.77
CA ILE A 76 6.44 6.35 8.53
C ILE A 76 6.85 5.72 7.21
N GLU A 77 7.26 6.53 6.24
CA GLU A 77 7.79 6.05 4.97
C GLU A 77 9.31 5.95 4.99
N LEU A 78 9.83 4.85 4.50
CA LEU A 78 11.26 4.55 4.52
C LEU A 78 11.70 3.76 3.28
N ILE A 79 12.92 4.02 2.84
CA ILE A 79 13.60 3.23 1.82
C ILE A 79 14.53 2.24 2.51
N MET A 80 14.37 0.95 2.20
CA MET A 80 15.30 -0.08 2.67
C MET A 80 16.51 -0.11 1.75
N THR A 81 17.64 0.45 2.22
CA THR A 81 18.91 0.48 1.49
C THR A 81 19.82 -0.66 1.92
N GLU A 82 20.90 -0.92 1.18
CA GLU A 82 21.94 -1.90 1.57
C GLU A 82 22.58 -1.59 2.94
N SER A 83 22.56 -0.33 3.37
CA SER A 83 23.09 0.12 4.66
C SER A 83 22.00 0.29 5.75
N GLY A 84 20.80 -0.24 5.51
CA GLY A 84 19.66 -0.16 6.42
C GLY A 84 18.61 0.88 6.00
N PRO A 85 17.57 1.09 6.82
CA PRO A 85 16.46 1.98 6.51
C PRO A 85 16.89 3.45 6.44
N ARG A 86 16.24 4.21 5.56
CA ARG A 86 16.37 5.67 5.41
C ARG A 86 14.99 6.29 5.39
N LEU A 87 14.80 7.32 6.20
CA LEU A 87 13.54 8.06 6.30
C LEU A 87 13.23 8.79 4.99
N VAL A 88 11.98 8.68 4.55
CA VAL A 88 11.40 9.51 3.48
C VAL A 88 10.54 10.60 4.13
N GLU A 89 9.50 10.19 4.86
CA GLU A 89 8.63 11.12 5.58
C GLU A 89 7.98 10.48 6.81
N VAL A 90 7.50 11.34 7.71
CA VAL A 90 6.69 10.95 8.86
C VAL A 90 5.37 11.70 8.82
N ASN A 91 4.30 10.95 8.84
CA ASN A 91 2.95 11.48 8.97
C ASN A 91 2.40 11.14 10.36
N PRO A 92 2.10 12.14 11.22
CA PRO A 92 1.56 11.90 12.56
C PRO A 92 0.06 11.53 12.49
N ARG A 93 -0.25 10.57 11.66
CA ARG A 93 -1.58 10.01 11.38
C ARG A 93 -1.43 8.59 10.86
N ILE A 94 -2.55 7.87 10.86
CA ILE A 94 -2.66 6.59 10.14
C ILE A 94 -2.44 6.76 8.63
N ALA A 95 -1.97 5.72 7.96
CA ALA A 95 -1.84 5.67 6.51
C ALA A 95 -3.13 6.12 5.80
N GLY A 96 -2.97 6.73 4.65
CA GLY A 96 -4.07 7.10 3.77
C GLY A 96 -4.41 6.04 2.72
N GLY A 97 -5.35 6.40 1.84
CA GLY A 97 -5.71 5.61 0.66
C GLY A 97 -6.22 4.20 1.00
N ALA A 98 -5.72 3.21 0.28
CA ALA A 98 -6.14 1.82 0.41
C ALA A 98 -5.34 1.01 1.47
N ILE A 99 -4.32 1.60 2.10
CA ILE A 99 -3.44 0.90 3.05
C ILE A 99 -4.18 0.41 4.31
N PRO A 100 -5.05 1.21 4.98
CA PRO A 100 -5.79 0.73 6.14
C PRO A 100 -6.66 -0.50 5.84
N ASP A 101 -7.32 -0.53 4.69
CA ASP A 101 -8.10 -1.68 4.26
C ASP A 101 -7.23 -2.91 3.96
N LEU A 102 -6.03 -2.68 3.42
CA LEU A 102 -5.08 -3.74 3.16
C LEU A 102 -4.58 -4.37 4.46
N ILE A 103 -4.25 -3.52 5.45
CA ILE A 103 -3.85 -3.95 6.80
C ILE A 103 -4.96 -4.77 7.45
N ARG A 104 -6.21 -4.25 7.46
CA ARG A 104 -7.36 -4.96 8.01
C ARG A 104 -7.55 -6.33 7.34
N THR A 105 -7.37 -6.39 6.03
CA THR A 105 -7.49 -7.64 5.27
C THR A 105 -6.41 -8.66 5.66
N ALA A 106 -5.15 -8.22 5.81
CA ALA A 106 -4.03 -9.10 6.11
C ALA A 106 -3.96 -9.55 7.58
N THR A 107 -4.47 -8.72 8.50
CA THR A 107 -4.32 -8.93 9.96
C THR A 107 -5.63 -9.28 10.67
N GLY A 108 -6.77 -8.97 10.07
CA GLY A 108 -8.09 -9.01 10.73
C GLY A 108 -8.31 -7.86 11.72
N ILE A 109 -7.36 -6.93 11.88
CA ILE A 109 -7.43 -5.81 12.83
C ILE A 109 -7.77 -4.53 12.08
N ASP A 110 -8.79 -3.81 12.54
CA ASP A 110 -9.16 -2.51 11.99
C ASP A 110 -8.21 -1.42 12.56
N PRO A 111 -7.38 -0.78 11.71
CA PRO A 111 -6.44 0.22 12.19
C PRO A 111 -7.11 1.48 12.74
N PHE A 112 -8.34 1.80 12.33
CA PHE A 112 -9.08 2.96 12.86
C PHE A 112 -9.63 2.65 14.26
N GLU A 113 -10.13 1.44 14.50
CA GLU A 113 -10.49 0.99 15.84
C GLU A 113 -9.28 1.00 16.77
N LEU A 114 -8.13 0.50 16.28
CA LEU A 114 -6.88 0.53 17.02
C LEU A 114 -6.47 1.96 17.40
N LEU A 115 -6.58 2.91 16.48
CA LEU A 115 -6.29 4.33 16.71
C LEU A 115 -7.17 4.91 17.82
N VAL A 116 -8.47 4.62 17.80
CA VAL A 116 -9.42 5.08 18.84
C VAL A 116 -9.04 4.52 20.21
N ARG A 117 -8.73 3.23 20.29
CA ARG A 117 -8.34 2.57 21.54
C ARG A 117 -7.04 3.14 22.12
N VAL A 118 -6.05 3.38 21.27
CA VAL A 118 -4.78 4.03 21.67
C VAL A 118 -5.03 5.43 22.24
N HIS A 119 -5.88 6.24 21.61
CA HIS A 119 -6.24 7.58 22.11
C HIS A 119 -7.11 7.55 23.37
N ALA A 120 -7.86 6.46 23.58
CA ALA A 120 -8.58 6.22 24.83
C ALA A 120 -7.67 5.83 26.01
N GLY A 121 -6.35 5.75 25.78
CA GLY A 121 -5.36 5.40 26.80
C GLY A 121 -5.18 3.87 26.98
N GLU A 122 -5.75 3.07 26.10
CA GLU A 122 -5.54 1.63 26.11
C GLU A 122 -4.16 1.27 25.53
N SER A 123 -3.66 0.08 25.88
CA SER A 123 -2.47 -0.54 25.29
C SER A 123 -2.88 -1.82 24.54
N PRO A 124 -3.58 -1.67 23.39
CA PRO A 124 -4.19 -2.80 22.70
C PRO A 124 -3.18 -3.69 21.97
N VAL A 125 -1.92 -3.24 21.85
CA VAL A 125 -0.84 -3.92 21.17
C VAL A 125 0.44 -3.86 21.99
N SER A 126 1.27 -4.89 21.91
CA SER A 126 2.57 -4.98 22.57
C SER A 126 3.69 -5.42 21.62
N ASP A 127 3.34 -5.78 20.39
CA ASP A 127 4.24 -6.30 19.36
C ASP A 127 3.60 -6.11 17.98
N TRP A 128 4.29 -6.51 16.93
CA TRP A 128 3.79 -6.55 15.56
C TRP A 128 2.41 -7.19 15.45
N LEU A 129 1.56 -6.66 14.58
CA LEU A 129 0.26 -7.24 14.32
C LEU A 129 0.39 -8.64 13.71
N PRO A 130 -0.50 -9.59 14.07
CA PRO A 130 -0.51 -10.92 13.49
C PRO A 130 -0.89 -10.85 12.01
N GLU A 131 -0.13 -11.52 11.16
CA GLU A 131 -0.37 -11.63 9.72
C GLU A 131 -1.08 -12.95 9.45
N THR A 132 -2.33 -12.91 9.01
CA THR A 132 -3.15 -14.10 8.77
C THR A 132 -3.17 -14.55 7.31
N CYS A 133 -2.89 -13.63 6.40
CA CYS A 133 -2.74 -13.87 4.96
C CYS A 133 -1.91 -12.75 4.34
N ALA A 134 -1.55 -12.92 3.09
CA ALA A 134 -1.00 -11.83 2.28
C ALA A 134 -2.12 -11.11 1.51
N ALA A 135 -2.05 -9.79 1.48
CA ALA A 135 -2.94 -8.95 0.71
C ALA A 135 -2.13 -7.98 -0.15
N SER A 136 -2.52 -7.83 -1.39
CA SER A 136 -1.89 -6.92 -2.34
C SER A 136 -2.95 -6.11 -3.05
N HIS A 137 -2.69 -4.83 -3.30
CA HIS A 137 -3.48 -4.03 -4.21
C HIS A 137 -2.60 -3.36 -5.25
N SER A 138 -3.19 -3.09 -6.42
CA SER A 138 -2.56 -2.33 -7.48
C SER A 138 -3.57 -1.39 -8.12
N PHE A 139 -3.12 -0.20 -8.47
CA PHE A 139 -3.94 0.80 -9.11
C PHE A 139 -4.06 0.56 -10.62
N ILE A 140 -5.20 0.95 -11.17
CA ILE A 140 -5.45 1.00 -12.61
C ILE A 140 -5.23 2.45 -13.04
N THR A 141 -4.19 2.68 -13.85
CA THR A 141 -3.76 4.02 -14.27
C THR A 141 -3.22 3.94 -15.69
N MET A 142 -3.44 4.95 -16.50
CA MET A 142 -3.05 4.96 -17.92
C MET A 142 -1.58 5.31 -18.09
N ALA A 143 -0.85 4.56 -18.93
CA ALA A 143 0.53 4.86 -19.31
C ALA A 143 0.64 5.93 -20.40
N GLU A 144 -0.43 6.13 -21.17
CA GLU A 144 -0.52 7.10 -22.27
C GLU A 144 -1.94 7.65 -22.39
N ASP A 145 -2.09 8.81 -23.02
CA ASP A 145 -3.42 9.34 -23.33
C ASP A 145 -4.16 8.35 -24.25
N CYS A 146 -5.39 8.01 -23.90
CA CYS A 146 -6.15 7.00 -24.61
C CYS A 146 -7.64 7.30 -24.64
N THR A 147 -8.34 6.64 -25.56
CA THR A 147 -9.81 6.59 -25.57
C THR A 147 -10.23 5.12 -25.47
N ILE A 148 -11.08 4.84 -24.51
CA ILE A 148 -11.59 3.49 -24.28
C ILE A 148 -12.55 3.10 -25.42
N ARG A 149 -12.46 1.87 -25.86
CA ARG A 149 -13.38 1.32 -26.87
C ARG A 149 -14.83 1.49 -26.43
N ALA A 150 -15.69 1.97 -27.36
CA ALA A 150 -17.09 2.30 -27.06
C ALA A 150 -18.03 1.08 -27.04
N ASP A 151 -17.57 -0.07 -27.56
CA ASP A 151 -18.35 -1.31 -27.65
C ASP A 151 -18.28 -2.20 -26.40
N LEU A 152 -17.59 -1.75 -25.35
CA LEU A 152 -17.62 -2.42 -24.05
C LEU A 152 -18.99 -2.26 -23.37
N ALA A 153 -19.42 -3.31 -22.65
CA ALA A 153 -20.60 -3.21 -21.80
C ALA A 153 -20.38 -2.14 -20.71
N PRO A 154 -21.42 -1.37 -20.32
CA PRO A 154 -21.29 -0.37 -19.26
C PRO A 154 -20.80 -0.95 -17.91
N ASP A 155 -21.11 -2.20 -17.65
CA ASP A 155 -20.76 -2.97 -16.46
C ASP A 155 -19.59 -3.93 -16.67
N TRP A 156 -18.74 -3.66 -17.66
CA TRP A 156 -17.60 -4.50 -18.05
C TRP A 156 -16.71 -4.94 -16.87
N PHE A 157 -16.55 -4.09 -15.85
CA PHE A 157 -15.71 -4.39 -14.69
C PHE A 157 -16.32 -5.45 -13.76
N GLU A 158 -17.62 -5.64 -13.77
CA GLU A 158 -18.32 -6.62 -12.93
C GLU A 158 -17.89 -8.07 -13.22
N ALA A 159 -17.41 -8.35 -14.44
CA ALA A 159 -16.86 -9.66 -14.80
C ALA A 159 -15.61 -10.03 -13.99
N PHE A 160 -14.87 -9.05 -13.47
CA PHE A 160 -13.66 -9.25 -12.68
C PHE A 160 -13.92 -9.38 -11.17
N ARG A 161 -15.06 -8.85 -10.66
CA ARG A 161 -15.36 -8.83 -9.22
C ARG A 161 -15.31 -10.19 -8.52
N PRO A 162 -15.80 -11.31 -9.09
CA PRO A 162 -15.75 -12.60 -8.41
C PRO A 162 -14.33 -13.14 -8.20
N ARG A 163 -13.34 -12.54 -8.87
CA ARG A 163 -11.93 -12.98 -8.87
C ARG A 163 -11.05 -12.17 -7.93
N MET A 164 -11.58 -11.10 -7.33
CA MET A 164 -10.83 -10.22 -6.43
C MET A 164 -11.44 -10.19 -5.03
N ALA A 165 -10.64 -9.88 -4.04
CA ALA A 165 -11.11 -9.67 -2.67
C ALA A 165 -11.97 -8.39 -2.57
N SER A 166 -11.55 -7.34 -3.27
CA SER A 166 -12.31 -6.11 -3.49
C SER A 166 -11.67 -5.28 -4.60
N GLY A 167 -12.40 -4.30 -5.10
CA GLY A 167 -11.90 -3.39 -6.13
C GLY A 167 -12.99 -2.52 -6.70
N GLY A 168 -12.60 -1.57 -7.51
CA GLY A 168 -13.49 -0.66 -8.22
C GLY A 168 -12.78 0.00 -9.38
N CYS A 169 -13.55 0.49 -10.35
CA CYS A 169 -13.01 1.16 -11.52
C CYS A 169 -14.02 2.19 -12.05
N ASP A 170 -13.54 3.40 -12.30
CA ASP A 170 -14.34 4.52 -12.82
C ASP A 170 -14.21 4.69 -14.33
N ILE A 171 -13.55 3.77 -15.02
CA ILE A 171 -13.34 3.80 -16.46
C ILE A 171 -14.65 3.49 -17.20
N ARG A 172 -15.03 4.39 -18.11
CA ARG A 172 -16.28 4.31 -18.89
C ARG A 172 -16.00 4.04 -20.37
N PRO A 173 -16.79 3.17 -21.01
CA PRO A 173 -16.71 2.95 -22.45
C PRO A 173 -16.84 4.27 -23.23
N GLY A 174 -16.02 4.45 -24.27
CA GLY A 174 -16.02 5.64 -25.13
C GLY A 174 -15.41 6.91 -24.51
N ALA A 175 -15.05 6.90 -23.23
CA ALA A 175 -14.42 8.05 -22.60
C ALA A 175 -12.92 8.13 -22.89
N SER A 176 -12.37 9.35 -22.86
CA SER A 176 -10.92 9.60 -22.99
C SER A 176 -10.29 9.86 -21.62
N TYR A 177 -9.10 9.30 -21.43
CA TYR A 177 -8.32 9.44 -20.20
C TYR A 177 -6.90 9.90 -20.53
N ARG A 178 -6.33 10.69 -19.63
CA ARG A 178 -4.92 11.10 -19.73
C ARG A 178 -4.01 10.04 -19.16
N ARG A 179 -2.76 10.06 -19.59
CA ARG A 179 -1.70 9.34 -18.89
C ARG A 179 -1.62 9.80 -17.42
N MET A 180 -1.22 8.93 -16.54
CA MET A 180 -0.94 9.26 -15.16
C MET A 180 0.23 10.26 -15.08
N ASP A 181 0.01 11.36 -14.36
CA ASP A 181 1.00 12.42 -14.14
C ASP A 181 1.18 12.69 -12.62
N GLY A 182 0.32 12.10 -11.79
CA GLY A 182 0.39 12.22 -10.33
C GLY A 182 -0.48 11.19 -9.61
N ASN A 183 -0.30 11.09 -8.29
CA ASN A 183 -0.97 10.09 -7.46
C ASN A 183 -2.50 10.28 -7.33
N GLN A 184 -3.06 11.35 -7.91
CA GLN A 184 -4.51 11.58 -7.98
C GLN A 184 -5.16 11.01 -9.26
N ASP A 185 -4.35 10.54 -10.22
CA ASP A 185 -4.83 10.04 -11.52
C ASP A 185 -5.18 8.54 -11.49
N VAL A 186 -5.58 8.05 -10.32
CA VAL A 186 -6.01 6.66 -10.14
C VAL A 186 -7.43 6.50 -10.64
N LEU A 187 -7.64 5.59 -11.59
CA LEU A 187 -8.93 5.30 -12.22
C LEU A 187 -9.59 4.05 -11.66
N GLY A 188 -8.87 3.25 -10.90
CA GLY A 188 -9.39 2.06 -10.27
C GLY A 188 -8.36 1.35 -9.40
N VAL A 189 -8.82 0.36 -8.68
CA VAL A 189 -8.00 -0.49 -7.81
C VAL A 189 -8.46 -1.93 -7.87
N VAL A 190 -7.51 -2.85 -7.92
CA VAL A 190 -7.74 -4.29 -7.72
C VAL A 190 -7.03 -4.72 -6.46
N ARG A 191 -7.69 -5.56 -5.63
CA ARG A 191 -7.12 -6.13 -4.42
C ARG A 191 -7.25 -7.65 -4.43
N MET A 192 -6.13 -8.32 -4.18
CA MET A 192 -6.05 -9.77 -4.11
C MET A 192 -5.57 -10.20 -2.72
N VAL A 193 -6.00 -11.40 -2.33
CA VAL A 193 -5.59 -12.07 -1.10
C VAL A 193 -5.11 -13.47 -1.47
N ALA A 194 -4.00 -13.89 -0.87
CA ALA A 194 -3.44 -15.21 -1.08
C ALA A 194 -2.70 -15.70 0.19
N PRO A 195 -2.35 -16.99 0.25
CA PRO A 195 -1.53 -17.52 1.34
C PRO A 195 -0.13 -16.89 1.43
N THR A 196 0.46 -16.51 0.30
CA THR A 196 1.80 -15.93 0.23
C THR A 196 1.82 -14.56 -0.43
N ILE A 197 2.83 -13.76 -0.10
CA ILE A 197 3.07 -12.42 -0.64
C ILE A 197 3.20 -12.47 -2.16
N GLY A 198 4.03 -13.40 -2.67
CA GLY A 198 4.27 -13.54 -4.10
C GLY A 198 3.00 -13.91 -4.89
N GLU A 199 2.17 -14.78 -4.34
CA GLU A 199 0.89 -15.14 -4.97
C GLU A 199 -0.10 -13.95 -4.99
N ALA A 200 -0.21 -13.19 -3.89
CA ALA A 200 -1.09 -12.04 -3.83
C ALA A 200 -0.66 -10.95 -4.82
N ALA A 201 0.64 -10.65 -4.89
CA ALA A 201 1.20 -9.68 -5.82
C ALA A 201 1.04 -10.11 -7.28
N ALA A 202 1.41 -11.35 -7.61
CA ALA A 202 1.27 -11.89 -8.96
C ALA A 202 -0.19 -11.92 -9.43
N ALA A 203 -1.14 -12.25 -8.54
CA ALA A 203 -2.56 -12.25 -8.86
C ALA A 203 -3.09 -10.83 -9.16
N CYS A 204 -2.61 -9.80 -8.44
CA CYS A 204 -2.93 -8.41 -8.78
C CYS A 204 -2.45 -8.04 -10.18
N GLU A 205 -1.22 -8.37 -10.52
CA GLU A 205 -0.64 -8.00 -11.81
C GLU A 205 -1.27 -8.77 -12.97
N ALA A 206 -1.56 -10.06 -12.78
CA ALA A 206 -2.30 -10.84 -13.78
C ALA A 206 -3.68 -10.25 -14.06
N LEU A 207 -4.41 -9.83 -13.01
CA LEU A 207 -5.72 -9.21 -13.16
C LEU A 207 -5.64 -7.84 -13.84
N ARG A 208 -4.62 -7.03 -13.50
CA ARG A 208 -4.37 -5.75 -14.19
C ARG A 208 -4.09 -5.94 -15.67
N ALA A 209 -3.29 -6.94 -16.04
CA ALA A 209 -2.98 -7.24 -17.43
C ALA A 209 -4.26 -7.62 -18.21
N GLU A 210 -5.12 -8.47 -17.66
CA GLU A 210 -6.40 -8.83 -18.29
C GLU A 210 -7.34 -7.62 -18.42
N ILE A 211 -7.36 -6.72 -17.43
CA ILE A 211 -8.11 -5.47 -17.50
C ILE A 211 -7.57 -4.58 -18.63
N ALA A 212 -6.24 -4.44 -18.74
CA ALA A 212 -5.61 -3.68 -19.81
C ALA A 212 -5.98 -4.22 -21.20
N ASP A 213 -5.92 -5.54 -21.37
CA ASP A 213 -6.32 -6.22 -22.61
C ASP A 213 -7.81 -5.99 -22.93
N THR A 214 -8.68 -6.09 -21.94
CA THR A 214 -10.12 -5.85 -22.08
C THR A 214 -10.43 -4.42 -22.53
N LEU A 215 -9.72 -3.46 -21.96
CA LEU A 215 -9.86 -2.04 -22.30
C LEU A 215 -9.17 -1.68 -23.62
N GLY A 216 -8.19 -2.48 -24.08
CA GLY A 216 -7.34 -2.20 -25.23
C GLY A 216 -6.37 -1.03 -24.98
N VAL A 217 -5.84 -0.92 -23.78
CA VAL A 217 -4.96 0.18 -23.35
C VAL A 217 -3.67 -0.33 -22.71
N LYS A 218 -2.71 0.59 -22.54
CA LYS A 218 -1.51 0.33 -21.71
C LYS A 218 -1.68 0.95 -20.34
N LEU A 219 -1.46 0.16 -19.31
CA LEU A 219 -1.39 0.63 -17.93
C LEU A 219 0.07 0.93 -17.55
N VAL A 220 0.25 1.84 -16.60
CA VAL A 220 1.60 2.15 -16.05
C VAL A 220 2.23 0.87 -15.53
N GLU A 221 3.44 0.56 -15.99
CA GLU A 221 4.22 -0.56 -15.46
C GLU A 221 4.70 -0.21 -14.05
N LEU A 222 4.68 -1.20 -13.17
CA LEU A 222 5.10 -1.02 -11.79
C LEU A 222 6.32 -1.88 -11.44
N VAL A 223 6.96 -1.49 -10.34
CA VAL A 223 8.02 -2.26 -9.66
C VAL A 223 7.67 -2.41 -8.17
N GLU A 224 8.10 -3.52 -7.60
CA GLU A 224 8.01 -3.82 -6.17
C GLU A 224 9.38 -3.72 -5.49
#